data_6ce1115395016ee7e2ca370ff5f6b880
#
_entry.id   6ce1115395016ee7e2ca370ff5f6b880
#
_cell.length_a   1.000
_cell.length_b   1.000
_cell.length_c   1.000
_cell.angle_alpha   90.00
_cell.angle_beta   90.00
_cell.angle_gamma   90.00
#
_symmetry.space_group_name_H-M   'P 1'
#
loop_
_entity.id
_entity.type
_entity.pdbx_description
1 polymer ?
#
loop_
_entity_poly.entity_id
_entity_poly.type
_entity_poly.pdbx_seq_one_letter_code
_entity_poly.pdbx_strand_id
1 'polypeptide(L)'
;MITDENYSGFSEMKSRRPALEIRLQFVDGFTETFIQARADEANAILHRIDSSTLFHQSRIVLADDYSKSVFVCSQINRVDFAFDDSGFSGIPSDCADLVELTEAEFNQRVPVNEPARLQRRDQRREVGDLMVSFLHLQMRGGGHVYLMDESVVKLPAESQSYMQRLLSKGVLGIRLAEGGQGFLNLENLIGYTVYPGVREVPVDTWVAQSKRT
;
A
#
# COMPACT_ATOMS: atom_id res chain seq x y z
N MET A 1 62.75 3.52 -16.83
CA MET A 1 61.72 4.58 -16.93
C MET A 1 60.52 3.89 -17.57
N ILE A 2 59.64 3.40 -16.76
CA ILE A 2 58.36 2.79 -17.19
C ILE A 2 57.29 3.75 -16.61
N THR A 3 56.59 4.38 -17.53
CA THR A 3 55.56 5.37 -17.25
C THR A 3 54.28 4.66 -16.82
N ASP A 4 53.79 5.01 -15.65
CA ASP A 4 52.47 4.68 -15.15
C ASP A 4 51.41 5.39 -15.99
N GLU A 5 50.70 4.66 -16.84
CA GLU A 5 49.50 5.13 -17.50
C GLU A 5 48.25 4.53 -16.85
N ASN A 6 47.56 5.39 -16.13
CA ASN A 6 46.14 5.53 -16.01
C ASN A 6 45.24 4.26 -15.91
N TYR A 7 45.01 3.82 -14.68
CA TYR A 7 43.78 3.19 -14.29
C TYR A 7 42.81 4.22 -13.68
N SER A 8 42.25 5.09 -14.50
CA SER A 8 41.11 5.93 -14.15
C SER A 8 39.90 5.56 -15.01
N GLY A 9 39.23 4.48 -14.69
CA GLY A 9 38.10 3.98 -15.45
C GLY A 9 37.07 3.21 -14.64
N PHE A 10 37.05 3.40 -13.31
CA PHE A 10 35.83 3.05 -12.55
C PHE A 10 34.89 4.25 -12.60
N SER A 11 34.29 4.46 -13.79
CA SER A 11 33.06 5.22 -13.95
C SER A 11 32.04 4.63 -12.97
N GLU A 12 31.56 5.47 -12.03
CA GLU A 12 30.44 5.21 -11.15
C GLU A 12 29.33 4.53 -11.95
N MET A 13 29.21 3.22 -11.84
CA MET A 13 27.95 2.54 -12.17
C MET A 13 26.93 3.06 -11.14
N LYS A 14 26.30 4.19 -11.46
CA LYS A 14 25.02 4.55 -10.81
C LYS A 14 24.20 3.29 -10.86
N SER A 15 23.96 2.68 -9.72
CA SER A 15 23.08 1.53 -9.55
C SER A 15 21.72 1.93 -10.17
N ARG A 16 21.51 1.56 -11.42
CA ARG A 16 20.19 1.73 -12.04
C ARG A 16 19.24 0.86 -11.23
N ARG A 17 18.19 1.45 -10.70
CA ARG A 17 17.09 0.71 -10.10
C ARG A 17 16.63 -0.35 -11.11
N PRO A 18 16.28 -1.57 -10.66
CA PRO A 18 15.68 -2.56 -11.53
C PRO A 18 14.41 -1.98 -12.17
N ALA A 19 14.02 -2.50 -13.33
CA ALA A 19 12.80 -2.05 -13.98
C ALA A 19 11.57 -2.35 -13.11
N LEU A 20 11.58 -3.47 -12.38
CA LEU A 20 10.55 -3.84 -11.44
C LEU A 20 11.15 -4.60 -10.27
N GLU A 21 10.75 -4.25 -9.05
CA GLU A 21 10.99 -5.02 -7.85
C GLU A 21 9.66 -5.54 -7.31
N ILE A 22 9.57 -6.84 -7.08
CA ILE A 22 8.39 -7.52 -6.54
C ILE A 22 8.73 -7.98 -5.13
N ARG A 23 8.01 -7.49 -4.13
CA ARG A 23 8.18 -7.86 -2.73
C ARG A 23 6.94 -8.61 -2.24
N LEU A 24 7.13 -9.78 -1.66
CA LEU A 24 6.10 -10.57 -1.01
C LEU A 24 6.31 -10.51 0.49
N GLN A 25 5.35 -9.96 1.22
CA GLN A 25 5.36 -9.95 2.67
C GLN A 25 4.40 -11.02 3.20
N PHE A 26 4.92 -11.93 3.99
CA PHE A 26 4.17 -13.07 4.51
C PHE A 26 3.56 -12.81 5.89
N VAL A 27 2.63 -13.69 6.28
CA VAL A 27 1.93 -13.61 7.58
C VAL A 27 2.85 -13.81 8.79
N ASP A 28 4.00 -14.42 8.63
CA ASP A 28 5.03 -14.57 9.66
C ASP A 28 5.99 -13.39 9.78
N GLY A 29 5.79 -12.35 8.95
CA GLY A 29 6.62 -11.16 8.89
C GLY A 29 7.84 -11.28 7.98
N PHE A 30 8.10 -12.45 7.40
CA PHE A 30 9.17 -12.61 6.41
C PHE A 30 8.83 -11.83 5.13
N THR A 31 9.86 -11.33 4.45
CA THR A 31 9.73 -10.67 3.14
C THR A 31 10.69 -11.28 2.14
N GLU A 32 10.19 -11.59 0.96
CA GLU A 32 10.98 -12.08 -0.15
C GLU A 32 10.91 -11.11 -1.31
N THR A 33 12.06 -10.86 -1.95
CA THR A 33 12.18 -9.84 -3.00
C THR A 33 12.70 -10.46 -4.29
N PHE A 34 12.04 -10.15 -5.41
CA PHE A 34 12.39 -10.56 -6.74
C PHE A 34 12.61 -9.33 -7.62
N ILE A 35 13.53 -9.44 -8.57
CA ILE A 35 13.92 -8.34 -9.44
C ILE A 35 13.70 -8.73 -10.90
N GLN A 36 13.03 -7.85 -11.65
CA GLN A 36 13.00 -7.91 -13.10
C GLN A 36 13.79 -6.72 -13.67
N ALA A 37 14.89 -7.01 -14.33
CA ALA A 37 15.79 -5.99 -14.87
C ALA A 37 15.33 -5.43 -16.23
N ARG A 38 14.54 -6.20 -16.98
CA ARG A 38 14.08 -5.85 -18.32
C ARG A 38 12.72 -5.16 -18.26
N ALA A 39 12.63 -3.98 -18.87
CA ALA A 39 11.41 -3.16 -18.85
C ALA A 39 10.24 -3.80 -19.62
N ASP A 40 10.51 -4.49 -20.73
CA ASP A 40 9.49 -5.20 -21.51
C ASP A 40 8.83 -6.34 -20.72
N GLU A 41 9.62 -7.13 -20.00
CA GLU A 41 9.14 -8.20 -19.13
C GLU A 41 8.44 -7.64 -17.88
N ALA A 42 8.98 -6.58 -17.29
CA ALA A 42 8.35 -5.87 -16.18
C ALA A 42 6.94 -5.38 -16.56
N ASN A 43 6.79 -4.74 -17.72
CA ASN A 43 5.50 -4.31 -18.26
C ASN A 43 4.56 -5.52 -18.47
N ALA A 44 5.07 -6.62 -19.02
CA ALA A 44 4.26 -7.82 -19.24
C ALA A 44 3.75 -8.43 -17.92
N ILE A 45 4.52 -8.34 -16.83
CA ILE A 45 4.08 -8.74 -15.49
C ILE A 45 2.97 -7.82 -15.01
N LEU A 46 3.19 -6.49 -15.01
CA LEU A 46 2.23 -5.51 -14.51
C LEU A 46 0.89 -5.55 -15.25
N HIS A 47 0.90 -5.74 -16.57
CA HIS A 47 -0.33 -5.88 -17.37
C HIS A 47 -1.15 -7.15 -17.07
N ARG A 48 -0.56 -8.16 -16.46
CA ARG A 48 -1.25 -9.41 -16.08
C ARG A 48 -1.84 -9.36 -14.67
N ILE A 49 -1.52 -8.33 -13.90
CA ILE A 49 -2.04 -8.19 -12.55
C ILE A 49 -3.50 -7.78 -12.63
N ASP A 50 -4.36 -8.65 -12.15
CA ASP A 50 -5.74 -8.33 -11.83
C ASP A 50 -5.84 -8.14 -10.31
N SER A 51 -5.98 -6.88 -9.90
CA SER A 51 -6.06 -6.50 -8.48
C SER A 51 -7.21 -7.21 -7.76
N SER A 52 -8.31 -7.47 -8.47
CA SER A 52 -9.51 -8.08 -7.87
C SER A 52 -9.34 -9.57 -7.57
N THR A 53 -8.44 -10.26 -8.27
CA THR A 53 -8.25 -11.72 -8.17
C THR A 53 -6.88 -12.13 -7.63
N LEU A 54 -5.99 -11.18 -7.37
CA LEU A 54 -4.59 -11.45 -7.02
C LEU A 54 -4.42 -12.47 -5.89
N PHE A 55 -5.20 -12.38 -4.83
CA PHE A 55 -5.15 -13.30 -3.69
C PHE A 55 -6.22 -14.40 -3.72
N HIS A 56 -7.19 -14.34 -4.64
CA HIS A 56 -8.19 -15.40 -4.82
C HIS A 56 -7.63 -16.62 -5.54
N GLN A 57 -6.53 -16.48 -6.27
CA GLN A 57 -5.79 -17.61 -6.79
C GLN A 57 -5.11 -18.37 -5.64
N SER A 58 -4.93 -19.67 -5.79
CA SER A 58 -4.33 -20.48 -4.72
C SER A 58 -2.84 -20.19 -4.53
N ARG A 59 -2.14 -19.76 -5.57
CA ARG A 59 -0.67 -19.62 -5.58
C ARG A 59 -0.20 -18.51 -6.52
N ILE A 60 0.87 -17.83 -6.11
CA ILE A 60 1.71 -16.99 -6.97
C ILE A 60 2.97 -17.78 -7.34
N VAL A 61 3.35 -17.75 -8.60
CA VAL A 61 4.55 -18.43 -9.10
C VAL A 61 5.50 -17.39 -9.67
N LEU A 62 6.71 -17.38 -9.15
CA LEU A 62 7.82 -16.57 -9.66
C LEU A 62 8.92 -17.52 -10.11
N ALA A 63 9.48 -17.28 -11.29
CA ALA A 63 10.51 -18.13 -11.87
C ALA A 63 11.62 -17.28 -12.50
N ASP A 64 12.84 -17.75 -12.39
CA ASP A 64 14.00 -17.28 -13.10
C ASP A 64 14.57 -18.41 -13.99
N ASP A 65 15.76 -18.21 -14.54
CA ASP A 65 16.41 -19.20 -15.43
C ASP A 65 16.79 -20.51 -14.71
N TYR A 66 16.87 -20.51 -13.38
CA TYR A 66 17.40 -21.61 -12.58
C TYR A 66 16.42 -22.15 -11.55
N SER A 67 15.45 -21.33 -11.16
CA SER A 67 14.55 -21.66 -10.06
C SER A 67 13.10 -21.32 -10.37
N LYS A 68 12.23 -21.97 -9.60
CA LYS A 68 10.79 -21.69 -9.58
C LYS A 68 10.30 -21.68 -8.15
N SER A 69 9.86 -20.53 -7.70
CA SER A 69 9.26 -20.34 -6.38
C SER A 69 7.73 -20.32 -6.48
N VAL A 70 7.08 -21.01 -5.56
CA VAL A 70 5.62 -21.13 -5.50
C VAL A 70 5.14 -20.71 -4.13
N PHE A 71 4.35 -19.66 -4.07
CA PHE A 71 3.85 -19.06 -2.82
C PHE A 71 2.35 -19.26 -2.69
N VAL A 72 1.91 -19.68 -1.51
CA VAL A 72 0.48 -19.86 -1.20
C VAL A 72 -0.13 -18.51 -0.85
N CYS A 73 -1.13 -18.05 -1.60
CA CYS A 73 -1.69 -16.70 -1.46
C CYS A 73 -2.27 -16.41 -0.08
N SER A 74 -2.85 -17.42 0.61
CA SER A 74 -3.37 -17.24 1.98
C SER A 74 -2.29 -16.96 3.03
N GLN A 75 -1.01 -17.18 2.70
CA GLN A 75 0.14 -16.87 3.57
C GLN A 75 0.78 -15.52 3.23
N ILE A 76 0.25 -14.79 2.25
CA ILE A 76 0.76 -13.50 1.82
C ILE A 76 -0.14 -12.40 2.36
N ASN A 77 0.42 -11.48 3.12
CA ASN A 77 -0.26 -10.27 3.59
C ASN A 77 -0.27 -9.18 2.52
N ARG A 78 0.83 -9.11 1.74
CA ARG A 78 1.05 -7.98 0.86
C ARG A 78 1.97 -8.37 -0.30
N VAL A 79 1.68 -7.83 -1.47
CA VAL A 79 2.54 -7.88 -2.65
C VAL A 79 2.79 -6.44 -3.11
N ASP A 80 4.06 -6.04 -3.18
CA ASP A 80 4.46 -4.76 -3.72
C ASP A 80 5.14 -4.91 -5.08
N PHE A 81 4.80 -3.99 -5.96
CA PHE A 81 5.43 -3.79 -7.25
C PHE A 81 6.04 -2.40 -7.25
N ALA A 82 7.33 -2.31 -6.89
CA ALA A 82 8.06 -1.05 -6.88
C ALA A 82 8.73 -0.81 -8.23
N PHE A 83 8.44 0.32 -8.84
CA PHE A 83 8.96 0.74 -10.14
C PHE A 83 9.02 2.28 -10.21
N ASP A 84 9.75 2.79 -11.18
CA ASP A 84 9.78 4.24 -11.44
C ASP A 84 8.58 4.63 -12.32
N ASP A 85 7.71 5.49 -11.82
CA ASP A 85 6.43 5.88 -12.45
C ASP A 85 6.62 6.51 -13.85
N SER A 86 7.83 6.90 -14.20
CA SER A 86 8.11 7.59 -15.47
C SER A 86 7.99 6.75 -16.75
N GLY A 87 7.78 5.42 -16.63
CA GLY A 87 7.81 4.50 -17.77
C GLY A 87 6.66 3.49 -17.87
N PHE A 88 5.77 3.41 -16.89
CA PHE A 88 4.74 2.39 -16.86
C PHE A 88 3.34 2.97 -17.09
N SER A 89 2.75 2.62 -18.23
CA SER A 89 1.35 2.86 -18.55
C SER A 89 0.58 1.54 -18.32
N GLY A 90 -0.24 1.45 -17.31
CA GLY A 90 -1.04 0.24 -17.11
C GLY A 90 -1.31 -0.13 -15.65
N ILE A 91 -1.13 0.83 -14.78
CA ILE A 91 -1.53 0.70 -13.37
C ILE A 91 -3.05 0.50 -13.34
N PRO A 92 -3.59 -0.57 -12.72
CA PRO A 92 -5.02 -0.71 -12.55
C PRO A 92 -5.62 0.53 -11.90
N SER A 93 -6.61 1.15 -12.58
CA SER A 93 -7.26 2.39 -12.13
C SER A 93 -8.04 2.26 -10.83
N ASP A 94 -8.16 1.06 -10.31
CA ASP A 94 -8.89 0.75 -9.05
C ASP A 94 -8.03 0.90 -7.82
N CYS A 95 -6.73 1.19 -7.98
CA CYS A 95 -5.93 1.58 -6.83
C CYS A 95 -6.43 2.93 -6.39
N ALA A 96 -7.17 2.91 -5.29
CA ALA A 96 -7.72 4.08 -4.67
C ALA A 96 -6.62 5.12 -4.47
N ASP A 97 -7.01 6.37 -4.28
CA ASP A 97 -6.10 7.47 -3.94
C ASP A 97 -5.42 7.28 -2.56
N LEU A 98 -5.26 6.00 -2.15
CA LEU A 98 -4.62 5.59 -0.90
C LEU A 98 -3.10 5.60 -1.06
N VAL A 99 -2.47 6.45 -0.29
CA VAL A 99 -1.01 6.59 -0.24
C VAL A 99 -0.49 5.97 1.04
N GLU A 100 0.52 5.14 0.93
CA GLU A 100 1.21 4.61 2.09
C GLU A 100 2.04 5.69 2.78
N LEU A 101 2.00 5.67 4.10
CA LEU A 101 2.81 6.51 4.98
C LEU A 101 3.73 5.64 5.82
N THR A 102 4.88 6.18 6.18
CA THR A 102 5.65 5.62 7.28
C THR A 102 4.90 5.82 8.61
N GLU A 103 5.18 4.99 9.60
CA GLU A 103 4.62 5.15 10.96
C GLU A 103 4.91 6.54 11.54
N ALA A 104 6.11 7.06 11.30
CA ALA A 104 6.50 8.39 11.78
C ALA A 104 5.66 9.51 11.14
N GLU A 105 5.44 9.46 9.81
CA GLU A 105 4.59 10.41 9.09
C GLU A 105 3.14 10.31 9.54
N PHE A 106 2.63 9.10 9.73
CA PHE A 106 1.28 8.87 10.22
C PHE A 106 1.10 9.49 11.60
N ASN A 107 1.99 9.20 12.56
CA ASN A 107 1.94 9.72 13.92
C ASN A 107 2.07 11.26 13.96
N GLN A 108 2.82 11.84 13.03
CA GLN A 108 2.93 13.29 12.92
C GLN A 108 1.63 13.93 12.39
N ARG A 109 0.96 13.28 11.43
CA ARG A 109 -0.23 13.83 10.75
C ARG A 109 -1.53 13.55 11.51
N VAL A 110 -1.57 12.47 12.28
CA VAL A 110 -2.74 12.08 13.08
C VAL A 110 -2.54 12.52 14.53
N PRO A 111 -3.10 13.67 14.94
CA PRO A 111 -2.94 14.18 16.31
C PRO A 111 -3.83 13.38 17.26
N VAL A 112 -3.40 12.17 17.57
CA VAL A 112 -4.14 11.23 18.44
C VAL A 112 -4.41 11.80 19.83
N ASN A 113 -3.56 12.73 20.29
CA ASN A 113 -3.65 13.36 21.61
C ASN A 113 -4.40 14.70 21.59
N GLU A 114 -4.89 15.17 20.45
CA GLU A 114 -5.61 16.43 20.34
C GLU A 114 -7.02 16.24 19.77
N PRO A 115 -7.96 15.66 20.53
CA PRO A 115 -9.32 15.41 20.04
C PRO A 115 -10.03 16.67 19.55
N ALA A 116 -9.67 17.85 20.05
CA ALA A 116 -10.23 19.13 19.59
C ALA A 116 -9.89 19.45 18.11
N ARG A 117 -8.77 18.98 17.59
CA ARG A 117 -8.43 19.12 16.16
C ARG A 117 -9.23 18.17 15.29
N LEU A 118 -9.59 17.01 15.82
CA LEU A 118 -10.45 16.04 15.14
C LEU A 118 -11.91 16.51 15.11
N GLN A 119 -12.39 17.20 16.14
CA GLN A 119 -13.76 17.70 16.22
C GLN A 119 -14.10 18.80 15.19
N ARG A 120 -13.13 19.60 14.75
CA ARG A 120 -13.35 20.59 13.69
C ARG A 120 -13.75 19.98 12.35
N ARG A 121 -13.59 18.68 12.18
CA ARG A 121 -13.97 17.94 10.97
C ARG A 121 -15.43 17.44 10.99
N ASP A 122 -16.15 17.69 12.07
CA ASP A 122 -17.60 17.42 12.17
C ASP A 122 -18.48 18.43 11.41
N GLN A 123 -17.87 19.43 10.77
CA GLN A 123 -18.60 20.38 9.95
C GLN A 123 -19.14 19.64 8.70
N ARG A 124 -20.40 19.95 8.39
CA ARG A 124 -21.08 19.46 7.20
C ARG A 124 -20.21 19.77 5.98
N ARG A 125 -19.69 18.73 5.35
CA ARG A 125 -18.85 18.87 4.17
C ARG A 125 -19.72 19.18 2.97
N GLU A 126 -19.29 20.12 2.16
CA GLU A 126 -19.94 20.46 0.92
C GLU A 126 -19.31 19.68 -0.23
N VAL A 127 -20.06 19.56 -1.34
CA VAL A 127 -19.53 18.98 -2.56
C VAL A 127 -18.36 19.85 -3.05
N GLY A 128 -17.22 19.19 -3.33
CA GLY A 128 -15.99 19.86 -3.70
C GLY A 128 -14.96 20.04 -2.58
N ASP A 129 -15.35 19.81 -1.32
CA ASP A 129 -14.40 19.84 -0.20
C ASP A 129 -13.39 18.70 -0.28
N LEU A 130 -12.15 18.99 0.05
CA LEU A 130 -11.11 17.97 0.19
C LEU A 130 -11.31 17.19 1.49
N MET A 131 -11.48 15.89 1.37
CA MET A 131 -11.53 14.96 2.48
C MET A 131 -10.18 14.27 2.65
N VAL A 132 -9.59 14.36 3.82
CA VAL A 132 -8.39 13.61 4.18
C VAL A 132 -8.74 12.65 5.32
N SER A 133 -8.50 11.38 5.09
CA SER A 133 -8.69 10.31 6.09
C SER A 133 -7.40 9.52 6.24
N PHE A 134 -7.18 9.00 7.42
CA PHE A 134 -6.03 8.15 7.71
C PHE A 134 -6.51 6.79 8.20
N LEU A 135 -5.83 5.73 7.78
CA LEU A 135 -6.14 4.37 8.17
C LEU A 135 -4.89 3.73 8.78
N HIS A 136 -5.11 3.03 9.87
CA HIS A 136 -4.13 2.12 10.43
C HIS A 136 -4.70 0.70 10.33
N LEU A 137 -4.07 -0.14 9.55
CA LEU A 137 -4.45 -1.53 9.34
C LEU A 137 -3.53 -2.44 10.14
N GLN A 138 -4.11 -3.46 10.77
CA GLN A 138 -3.38 -4.51 11.48
C GLN A 138 -3.53 -5.80 10.70
N MET A 139 -2.43 -6.33 10.22
CA MET A 139 -2.38 -7.56 9.44
C MET A 139 -2.04 -8.76 10.30
N ARG A 140 -2.41 -9.94 9.87
CA ARG A 140 -2.03 -11.20 10.52
C ARG A 140 -0.50 -11.29 10.67
N GLY A 141 -0.02 -11.82 11.81
CA GLY A 141 1.40 -11.88 12.12
C GLY A 141 2.00 -10.57 12.66
N GLY A 142 1.16 -9.56 12.96
CA GLY A 142 1.60 -8.34 13.64
C GLY A 142 2.09 -7.22 12.71
N GLY A 143 1.93 -7.35 11.40
CA GLY A 143 2.24 -6.28 10.44
C GLY A 143 1.28 -5.09 10.59
N HIS A 144 1.81 -3.88 10.44
CA HIS A 144 1.04 -2.64 10.45
C HIS A 144 1.21 -1.90 9.13
N VAL A 145 0.11 -1.34 8.60
CA VAL A 145 0.11 -0.52 7.39
C VAL A 145 -0.61 0.78 7.70
N TYR A 146 0.01 1.89 7.35
CA TYR A 146 -0.49 3.24 7.59
C TYR A 146 -0.78 3.90 6.26
N LEU A 147 -2.02 4.36 6.08
CA LEU A 147 -2.50 4.90 4.81
C LEU A 147 -3.14 6.27 5.00
N MET A 148 -3.04 7.07 3.95
CA MET A 148 -3.75 8.33 3.80
C MET A 148 -4.62 8.27 2.55
N ASP A 149 -5.88 8.68 2.69
CA ASP A 149 -6.82 8.88 1.61
C ASP A 149 -7.09 10.38 1.44
N GLU A 150 -6.87 10.89 0.24
CA GLU A 150 -7.25 12.24 -0.15
C GLU A 150 -8.29 12.15 -1.26
N SER A 151 -9.52 12.51 -0.95
CA SER A 151 -10.61 12.46 -1.90
C SER A 151 -11.42 13.74 -1.90
N VAL A 152 -11.99 14.09 -3.04
CA VAL A 152 -12.94 15.20 -3.14
C VAL A 152 -14.34 14.70 -2.85
N VAL A 153 -15.05 15.36 -1.96
CA VAL A 153 -16.44 15.01 -1.63
C VAL A 153 -17.31 15.21 -2.85
N LYS A 154 -17.78 14.12 -3.44
CA LYS A 154 -18.73 14.14 -4.58
C LYS A 154 -20.18 14.16 -4.08
N LEU A 155 -20.49 13.32 -3.10
CA LEU A 155 -21.79 13.24 -2.45
C LEU A 155 -21.58 13.02 -0.93
N PRO A 156 -22.17 13.86 -0.05
CA PRO A 156 -21.96 13.74 1.40
C PRO A 156 -22.35 12.38 1.99
N ALA A 157 -23.35 11.72 1.42
CA ALA A 157 -23.81 10.40 1.87
C ALA A 157 -22.85 9.26 1.45
N GLU A 158 -22.07 9.44 0.37
CA GLU A 158 -21.16 8.41 -0.11
C GLU A 158 -19.87 8.32 0.71
N SER A 159 -19.47 9.43 1.32
CA SER A 159 -18.24 9.47 2.12
C SER A 159 -18.31 8.59 3.37
N GLN A 160 -19.52 8.34 3.90
CA GLN A 160 -19.70 7.51 5.10
C GLN A 160 -19.55 6.02 4.83
N SER A 161 -20.03 5.55 3.66
CA SER A 161 -19.95 4.14 3.27
C SER A 161 -18.69 3.80 2.47
N TYR A 162 -17.92 4.80 2.05
CA TYR A 162 -16.75 4.60 1.19
C TYR A 162 -15.70 3.69 1.84
N MET A 163 -15.28 3.98 3.07
CA MET A 163 -14.30 3.16 3.78
C MET A 163 -14.78 1.74 4.04
N GLN A 164 -16.06 1.55 4.38
CA GLN A 164 -16.62 0.23 4.56
C GLN A 164 -16.59 -0.57 3.25
N ARG A 165 -16.98 0.06 2.14
CA ARG A 165 -16.92 -0.57 0.81
C ARG A 165 -15.50 -0.89 0.38
N LEU A 166 -14.55 0.00 0.68
CA LEU A 166 -13.14 -0.19 0.36
C LEU A 166 -12.56 -1.40 1.09
N LEU A 167 -12.83 -1.49 2.39
CA LEU A 167 -12.32 -2.56 3.25
C LEU A 167 -13.14 -3.87 3.19
N SER A 168 -14.29 -3.87 2.51
CA SER A 168 -15.05 -5.09 2.21
C SER A 168 -14.56 -5.84 0.97
N LYS A 169 -13.63 -5.27 0.21
CA LYS A 169 -12.97 -5.96 -0.91
C LYS A 169 -11.99 -6.99 -0.35
N GLY A 170 -11.74 -8.06 -1.08
CA GLY A 170 -10.72 -9.04 -0.72
C GLY A 170 -9.29 -8.51 -0.88
N VAL A 171 -9.13 -7.48 -1.73
CA VAL A 171 -7.83 -6.87 -2.06
C VAL A 171 -7.93 -5.36 -1.97
N LEU A 172 -6.93 -4.73 -1.36
CA LEU A 172 -6.80 -3.28 -1.29
C LEU A 172 -5.53 -2.84 -2.01
N GLY A 173 -5.69 -2.09 -3.10
CA GLY A 173 -4.58 -1.46 -3.82
C GLY A 173 -4.16 -0.16 -3.14
N ILE A 174 -2.87 0.06 -3.02
CA ILE A 174 -2.26 1.25 -2.42
C ILE A 174 -1.13 1.78 -3.29
N ARG A 175 -0.84 3.06 -3.19
CA ARG A 175 0.34 3.68 -3.81
C ARG A 175 1.50 3.65 -2.81
N LEU A 176 2.64 3.14 -3.24
CA LEU A 176 3.85 3.10 -2.43
C LEU A 176 4.48 4.49 -2.33
N ALA A 177 5.03 4.82 -1.16
CA ALA A 177 5.73 6.09 -0.94
C ALA A 177 6.96 6.26 -1.86
N GLU A 178 7.60 5.17 -2.24
CA GLU A 178 8.80 5.12 -3.08
C GLU A 178 8.52 5.01 -4.59
N GLY A 179 7.25 4.99 -4.98
CA GLY A 179 6.78 4.74 -6.36
C GLY A 179 6.34 3.30 -6.58
N GLY A 180 5.31 3.14 -7.45
CA GLY A 180 4.69 1.86 -7.73
C GLY A 180 3.44 1.58 -6.89
N GLN A 181 3.06 0.30 -6.83
CA GLN A 181 1.82 -0.15 -6.20
C GLN A 181 2.01 -1.30 -5.23
N GLY A 182 1.27 -1.25 -4.12
CA GLY A 182 1.11 -2.37 -3.21
C GLY A 182 -0.32 -2.91 -3.25
N PHE A 183 -0.46 -4.20 -2.99
CA PHE A 183 -1.75 -4.88 -2.84
C PHE A 183 -1.78 -5.60 -1.51
N LEU A 184 -2.76 -5.27 -0.69
CA LEU A 184 -2.97 -5.88 0.63
C LEU A 184 -4.05 -6.96 0.53
N ASN A 185 -3.76 -8.10 1.11
CA ASN A 185 -4.71 -9.19 1.26
C ASN A 185 -5.61 -8.94 2.47
N LEU A 186 -6.81 -8.42 2.24
CA LEU A 186 -7.74 -8.08 3.32
C LEU A 186 -8.35 -9.29 4.03
N GLU A 187 -8.22 -10.51 3.48
CA GLU A 187 -8.57 -11.73 4.20
C GLU A 187 -7.64 -12.00 5.40
N ASN A 188 -6.44 -11.39 5.37
CA ASN A 188 -5.48 -11.42 6.47
C ASN A 188 -5.57 -10.18 7.38
N LEU A 189 -6.57 -9.31 7.20
CA LEU A 189 -6.80 -8.15 8.05
C LEU A 189 -7.35 -8.61 9.41
N ILE A 190 -6.70 -8.20 10.51
CA ILE A 190 -7.16 -8.45 11.88
C ILE A 190 -8.12 -7.33 12.32
N GLY A 191 -7.79 -6.10 11.97
CA GLY A 191 -8.57 -4.94 12.34
C GLY A 191 -8.04 -3.66 11.71
N TYR A 192 -8.81 -2.60 11.82
CA TYR A 192 -8.42 -1.30 11.31
C TYR A 192 -8.96 -0.17 12.19
N THR A 193 -8.27 0.97 12.14
CA THR A 193 -8.70 2.22 12.77
C THR A 193 -8.72 3.33 11.73
N VAL A 194 -9.79 4.11 11.69
CA VAL A 194 -9.95 5.26 10.78
C VAL A 194 -9.87 6.56 11.58
N TYR A 195 -9.17 7.55 11.04
CA TYR A 195 -9.04 8.89 11.60
C TYR A 195 -9.39 9.95 10.55
N PRO A 196 -10.24 10.94 10.87
CA PRO A 196 -11.08 10.98 12.06
C PRO A 196 -12.07 9.81 12.04
N GLY A 197 -12.48 9.36 13.22
CA GLY A 197 -13.50 8.33 13.36
C GLY A 197 -14.81 8.72 12.68
N VAL A 198 -15.62 7.73 12.33
CA VAL A 198 -16.93 7.96 11.72
C VAL A 198 -17.90 8.59 12.73
N ARG A 199 -18.72 9.52 12.25
CA ARG A 199 -19.72 10.21 13.09
C ARG A 199 -20.83 9.29 13.53
N GLU A 200 -21.29 8.42 12.62
CA GLU A 200 -22.33 7.46 12.88
C GLU A 200 -21.69 6.08 13.07
N VAL A 201 -21.92 5.51 14.24
CA VAL A 201 -21.47 4.16 14.57
C VAL A 201 -22.65 3.20 14.43
N PRO A 202 -22.44 1.95 13.97
CA PRO A 202 -23.49 0.92 13.93
C PRO A 202 -24.19 0.74 15.29
N VAL A 203 -25.43 0.31 15.27
CA VAL A 203 -26.28 0.18 16.49
C VAL A 203 -25.69 -0.79 17.50
N ASP A 204 -24.93 -1.78 17.06
CA ASP A 204 -24.27 -2.80 17.86
C ASP A 204 -22.84 -2.43 18.26
N THR A 205 -22.44 -1.17 18.07
CA THR A 205 -21.10 -0.71 18.40
C THR A 205 -20.87 -0.64 19.90
N TRP A 206 -19.75 -1.23 20.34
CA TRP A 206 -19.27 -1.06 21.70
C TRP A 206 -18.50 0.24 21.82
N VAL A 207 -19.09 1.22 22.51
CA VAL A 207 -18.45 2.51 22.72
C VAL A 207 -17.49 2.41 23.90
N ALA A 208 -16.18 2.50 23.61
CA ALA A 208 -15.12 2.44 24.61
C ALA A 208 -13.95 3.35 24.22
N GLN A 209 -13.20 3.79 25.22
CA GLN A 209 -11.98 4.56 25.00
C GLN A 209 -10.77 3.62 24.99
N SER A 210 -9.88 3.79 24.01
CA SER A 210 -8.60 3.07 23.99
C SER A 210 -7.72 3.57 25.13
N LYS A 211 -7.32 2.67 26.02
CA LYS A 211 -6.26 2.94 27.00
C LYS A 211 -4.92 2.75 26.31
N ARG A 212 -4.37 3.82 25.76
CA ARG A 212 -3.01 3.79 25.20
C ARG A 212 -2.02 3.91 26.35
N THR A 213 -1.15 2.96 26.46
CA THR A 213 0.03 2.97 27.36
C THR A 213 1.21 3.61 26.65
#